data_b9541ac99b693c5164fe8a3c5864e10f
#
_entry.id   b9541ac99b693c5164fe8a3c5864e10f
#
_cell.length_a   1.000
_cell.length_b   1.000
_cell.length_c   1.000
_cell.angle_alpha   90.00
_cell.angle_beta   90.00
_cell.angle_gamma   90.00
#
_symmetry.space_group_name_H-M   'P 1'
#
loop_
_entity.id
_entity.type
_entity.pdbx_description
1 polymer ?
#
loop_
_entity_poly.entity_id
_entity_poly.type
_entity_poly.pdbx_seq_one_letter_code
_entity_poly.pdbx_strand_id
1 'polypeptide(L)'
;YNRHGFYDDSTAFKLEPNYPSDITFGAGPPLITMVERDPCVPMDNDDVEISAIITDNSVVSEVTLYYRIYNQSGSPGSWQSLSMNNSMNDEWVGIVAASVHGQSTACEYYIAASDDGVDQNEIKTSKFPDINNGNYLGFWSIEDGISVANIQYSPWPSGVSPYVDCYVSIAGIVTVDSVDYLSGSYNSYAMQSESEQWSGIFFDGEDLPGLSRGDEVSITGKVIEYYGSTKIDSVSSVTVLSTGNIVLPLDVGTADLAQDSDEPESYEGCLVVVSNVTVTSVNTYDWSIKDDSNISCLMDDDMATMEADNYMSTLEANDMLETVSGIFNYSFGTYKIQVRDMVDLGQGLTIEDEDIGLVKGFALYPNYP
;
A
#
# COMPACT_ATOMS: atom_id res chain seq x y z
N TYR A 1 1.33 14.29 7.72
CA TYR A 1 1.98 13.40 8.69
C TYR A 1 2.71 12.34 7.88
N ASN A 2 4.06 12.38 7.89
CA ASN A 2 4.88 11.36 7.26
C ASN A 2 4.65 10.04 8.01
N ARG A 3 4.01 9.05 7.40
CA ARG A 3 3.90 7.69 7.93
C ARG A 3 5.26 6.96 7.94
N HIS A 4 6.22 7.42 7.15
CA HIS A 4 7.59 6.96 7.23
C HIS A 4 8.29 7.64 8.39
N GLY A 5 8.54 6.90 9.46
CA GLY A 5 9.41 7.30 10.55
C GLY A 5 10.89 7.39 10.16
N PHE A 6 11.19 7.60 8.89
CA PHE A 6 12.50 8.02 8.46
C PHE A 6 12.61 9.51 8.72
N TYR A 7 13.15 9.85 9.87
CA TYR A 7 13.74 11.15 10.04
C TYR A 7 14.85 11.26 9.01
N ASP A 8 14.59 11.99 7.93
CA ASP A 8 15.67 12.65 7.22
C ASP A 8 16.24 13.67 8.19
N ASP A 9 17.29 13.26 8.89
CA ASP A 9 18.03 14.12 9.84
C ASP A 9 18.94 15.10 9.11
N SER A 10 18.53 15.58 7.95
CA SER A 10 19.16 16.71 7.27
C SER A 10 18.89 18.03 7.98
N THR A 11 17.99 18.05 8.96
CA THR A 11 17.96 19.10 9.99
C THR A 11 18.89 18.76 11.13
N ALA A 12 20.17 18.59 10.82
CA ALA A 12 21.21 18.67 11.83
C ALA A 12 20.90 19.86 12.75
N PHE A 13 20.74 19.59 14.03
CA PHE A 13 20.68 20.63 15.05
C PHE A 13 21.79 21.62 14.77
N LYS A 14 21.47 22.80 14.24
CA LYS A 14 22.38 23.91 14.26
C LYS A 14 22.53 24.32 15.72
N LEU A 15 23.61 23.88 16.35
CA LEU A 15 24.00 24.40 17.65
C LEU A 15 24.23 25.88 17.47
N GLU A 16 23.39 26.70 18.08
CA GLU A 16 23.62 28.13 18.20
C GLU A 16 24.94 28.32 18.97
N PRO A 17 25.78 29.30 18.61
CA PRO A 17 27.15 29.43 19.12
C PRO A 17 27.30 29.77 20.62
N ASN A 18 26.24 29.69 21.40
CA ASN A 18 26.24 30.07 22.83
C ASN A 18 25.73 28.97 23.77
N TYR A 19 25.65 27.72 23.35
CA TYR A 19 25.38 26.63 24.30
C TYR A 19 26.62 26.29 25.11
N PRO A 20 26.49 26.09 26.44
CA PRO A 20 27.62 25.68 27.26
C PRO A 20 28.20 24.37 26.75
N SER A 21 29.53 24.26 26.78
CA SER A 21 30.34 23.12 26.31
C SER A 21 30.09 21.80 27.06
N ASP A 22 29.11 21.75 27.94
CA ASP A 22 28.87 20.65 28.86
C ASP A 22 27.49 19.98 28.64
N ILE A 23 26.92 20.04 27.41
CA ILE A 23 25.82 19.17 27.08
C ILE A 23 26.39 17.78 26.85
N THR A 24 26.50 17.02 27.90
CA THR A 24 26.62 15.54 27.79
C THR A 24 25.25 15.04 27.32
N PHE A 25 25.16 14.64 26.07
CA PHE A 25 24.06 13.78 25.67
C PHE A 25 24.19 12.50 26.51
N GLY A 26 23.23 12.29 27.40
CA GLY A 26 23.19 11.03 28.16
C GLY A 26 23.11 9.88 27.17
N ALA A 27 23.72 8.74 27.53
CA ALA A 27 23.60 7.53 26.74
C ALA A 27 22.12 7.23 26.47
N GLY A 28 21.75 7.16 25.19
CA GLY A 28 20.42 6.75 24.73
C GLY A 28 20.30 5.23 24.79
N PRO A 29 19.13 4.66 24.52
CA PRO A 29 18.99 3.23 24.25
C PRO A 29 19.67 2.88 22.91
N PRO A 30 19.99 1.59 22.66
CA PRO A 30 20.53 1.13 21.39
C PRO A 30 19.70 1.59 20.19
N LEU A 31 20.37 1.98 19.11
CA LEU A 31 19.74 2.33 17.85
C LEU A 31 19.65 1.09 16.97
N ILE A 32 18.44 0.69 16.60
CA ILE A 32 18.16 -0.44 15.71
C ILE A 32 17.88 0.13 14.31
N THR A 33 18.64 -0.32 13.30
CA THR A 33 18.52 0.12 11.90
C THR A 33 18.71 -1.06 10.96
N MET A 34 18.43 -0.85 9.67
CA MET A 34 18.65 -1.84 8.60
C MET A 34 18.11 -3.21 8.97
N VAL A 35 16.83 -3.26 9.38
CA VAL A 35 16.19 -4.54 9.66
C VAL A 35 15.82 -5.18 8.33
N GLU A 36 16.41 -6.35 8.08
CA GLU A 36 16.23 -7.10 6.84
C GLU A 36 15.71 -8.49 7.13
N ARG A 37 15.12 -9.12 6.13
CA ARG A 37 14.61 -10.48 6.15
C ARG A 37 15.09 -11.26 4.94
N ASP A 38 15.58 -12.47 5.16
CA ASP A 38 16.00 -13.38 4.09
C ASP A 38 15.43 -14.81 4.33
N PRO A 39 14.69 -15.39 3.38
CA PRO A 39 14.24 -14.79 2.13
C PRO A 39 13.23 -13.65 2.36
N CYS A 40 13.26 -12.64 1.49
CA CYS A 40 12.36 -11.49 1.59
C CYS A 40 10.89 -11.90 1.43
N VAL A 41 10.62 -12.91 0.62
CA VAL A 41 9.31 -13.54 0.42
C VAL A 41 9.43 -15.02 0.86
N PRO A 42 9.15 -15.36 2.12
CA PRO A 42 9.34 -16.72 2.62
C PRO A 42 8.30 -17.70 2.07
N MET A 43 8.78 -18.89 1.72
CA MET A 43 7.93 -20.05 1.46
C MET A 43 7.72 -20.87 2.75
N ASP A 44 6.76 -21.77 2.74
CA ASP A 44 6.36 -22.59 3.89
C ASP A 44 7.49 -23.36 4.58
N ASN A 45 8.52 -23.69 3.82
CA ASN A 45 9.63 -24.52 4.30
C ASN A 45 10.93 -23.73 4.50
N ASP A 46 10.89 -22.41 4.42
CA ASP A 46 12.07 -21.58 4.59
C ASP A 46 12.28 -21.23 6.05
N ASP A 47 13.49 -21.41 6.53
CA ASP A 47 13.95 -20.71 7.72
C ASP A 47 14.07 -19.22 7.35
N VAL A 48 13.52 -18.35 8.19
CA VAL A 48 13.50 -16.90 7.92
C VAL A 48 14.53 -16.23 8.82
N GLU A 49 15.62 -15.78 8.23
CA GLU A 49 16.63 -14.99 8.91
C GLU A 49 16.17 -13.55 9.03
N ILE A 50 16.21 -13.01 10.24
CA ILE A 50 15.98 -11.60 10.53
C ILE A 50 17.30 -11.02 11.01
N SER A 51 17.81 -10.03 10.29
CA SER A 51 19.04 -9.30 10.65
C SER A 51 18.74 -7.84 10.95
N ALA A 52 19.61 -7.22 11.73
CA ALA A 52 19.55 -5.78 12.02
C ALA A 52 20.95 -5.26 12.37
N ILE A 53 21.23 -4.01 12.02
CA ILE A 53 22.39 -3.28 12.53
C ILE A 53 21.98 -2.56 13.80
N ILE A 54 22.66 -2.87 14.91
CA ILE A 54 22.34 -2.34 16.23
C ILE A 54 23.58 -1.73 16.85
N THR A 55 23.53 -0.42 17.04
CA THR A 55 24.65 0.37 17.59
C THR A 55 24.24 1.07 18.87
N ASP A 56 25.23 1.29 19.73
CA ASP A 56 25.07 2.04 20.97
C ASP A 56 26.37 2.81 21.29
N ASN A 57 26.29 3.84 22.09
CA ASN A 57 27.46 4.53 22.62
C ASN A 57 28.11 3.79 23.80
N SER A 58 27.48 2.75 24.33
CA SER A 58 28.00 1.76 25.26
C SER A 58 28.03 0.37 24.61
N VAL A 59 27.85 -0.68 25.38
CA VAL A 59 27.81 -2.05 24.87
C VAL A 59 26.35 -2.49 24.70
N VAL A 60 25.98 -2.92 23.50
CA VAL A 60 24.73 -3.66 23.30
C VAL A 60 24.85 -5.01 23.99
N SER A 61 24.12 -5.19 25.09
CA SER A 61 24.24 -6.36 25.97
C SER A 61 23.29 -7.50 25.60
N GLU A 62 22.12 -7.19 25.09
CA GLU A 62 21.10 -8.16 24.74
C GLU A 62 20.29 -7.69 23.55
N VAL A 63 20.08 -8.59 22.59
CA VAL A 63 19.15 -8.39 21.47
C VAL A 63 18.22 -9.57 21.37
N THR A 64 16.94 -9.29 21.39
CA THR A 64 15.88 -10.31 21.37
C THR A 64 14.93 -10.05 20.22
N LEU A 65 14.72 -11.06 19.37
CA LEU A 65 13.65 -11.10 18.39
C LEU A 65 12.39 -11.67 19.05
N TYR A 66 11.33 -10.87 19.07
CA TYR A 66 10.00 -11.30 19.48
C TYR A 66 9.17 -11.57 18.24
N TYR A 67 8.48 -12.71 18.19
CA TYR A 67 7.61 -13.06 17.07
C TYR A 67 6.36 -13.79 17.54
N ARG A 68 5.30 -13.73 16.74
CA ARG A 68 4.10 -14.55 16.92
C ARG A 68 3.51 -14.95 15.59
N ILE A 69 2.85 -16.09 15.55
CA ILE A 69 2.22 -16.63 14.35
C ILE A 69 0.71 -16.45 14.49
N TYR A 70 0.07 -16.00 13.44
CA TYR A 70 -1.38 -15.97 13.35
C TYR A 70 -1.92 -17.37 13.12
N ASN A 71 -3.01 -17.69 13.80
CA ASN A 71 -3.70 -18.94 13.54
C ASN A 71 -4.54 -18.85 12.26
N GLN A 72 -5.04 -19.99 11.81
CA GLN A 72 -5.88 -20.09 10.60
C GLN A 72 -7.18 -19.26 10.66
N SER A 73 -7.59 -18.81 11.85
CA SER A 73 -8.76 -17.93 12.02
C SER A 73 -8.40 -16.44 11.98
N GLY A 74 -7.16 -16.10 11.62
CA GLY A 74 -6.70 -14.69 11.55
C GLY A 74 -6.42 -14.05 12.92
N SER A 75 -6.39 -14.83 14.01
CA SER A 75 -6.10 -14.28 15.33
C SER A 75 -4.62 -14.49 15.70
N PRO A 76 -3.94 -13.46 16.27
CA PRO A 76 -2.55 -13.59 16.65
C PRO A 76 -2.37 -14.58 17.81
N GLY A 77 -1.33 -15.41 17.70
CA GLY A 77 -0.87 -16.28 18.78
C GLY A 77 -0.17 -15.53 19.90
N SER A 78 0.35 -16.27 20.86
CA SER A 78 1.17 -15.69 21.94
C SER A 78 2.56 -15.33 21.43
N TRP A 79 3.10 -14.22 21.92
CA TRP A 79 4.48 -13.82 21.67
C TRP A 79 5.47 -14.88 22.14
N GLN A 80 6.39 -15.21 21.28
CA GLN A 80 7.59 -16.01 21.53
C GLN A 80 8.82 -15.13 21.39
N SER A 81 9.95 -15.57 21.92
CA SER A 81 11.19 -14.83 21.84
C SER A 81 12.38 -15.73 21.56
N LEU A 82 13.35 -15.21 20.86
CA LEU A 82 14.65 -15.84 20.67
C LEU A 82 15.77 -14.79 20.79
N SER A 83 16.91 -15.18 21.33
CA SER A 83 18.08 -14.31 21.38
C SER A 83 18.71 -14.23 19.99
N MET A 84 18.99 -13.00 19.54
CA MET A 84 19.78 -12.78 18.34
C MET A 84 21.27 -12.87 18.64
N ASN A 85 22.04 -13.31 17.67
CA ASN A 85 23.49 -13.46 17.79
C ASN A 85 24.18 -12.32 17.04
N ASN A 86 25.18 -11.70 17.66
CA ASN A 86 26.05 -10.77 16.95
C ASN A 86 26.91 -11.56 15.96
N SER A 87 26.77 -11.25 14.68
CA SER A 87 27.53 -11.91 13.61
C SER A 87 28.89 -11.23 13.41
N MET A 88 28.90 -9.97 13.00
CA MET A 88 30.06 -9.08 12.85
C MET A 88 29.57 -7.64 12.63
N ASN A 89 30.39 -6.64 13.00
CA ASN A 89 30.15 -5.23 12.68
C ASN A 89 28.78 -4.72 13.12
N ASP A 90 28.39 -5.00 14.35
CA ASP A 90 27.10 -4.58 14.94
C ASP A 90 25.86 -5.21 14.27
N GLU A 91 26.04 -6.20 13.41
CA GLU A 91 24.97 -6.97 12.83
C GLU A 91 24.52 -8.08 13.80
N TRP A 92 23.22 -8.14 14.02
CA TRP A 92 22.58 -9.13 14.87
C TRP A 92 21.60 -9.95 14.05
N VAL A 93 21.63 -11.27 14.23
CA VAL A 93 20.88 -12.24 13.44
C VAL A 93 20.06 -13.17 14.33
N GLY A 94 18.80 -13.35 13.97
CA GLY A 94 17.88 -14.31 14.58
C GLY A 94 17.14 -15.09 13.50
N ILE A 95 16.80 -16.35 13.74
CA ILE A 95 16.15 -17.22 12.76
C ILE A 95 14.80 -17.67 13.30
N VAL A 96 13.74 -17.33 12.56
CA VAL A 96 12.41 -17.92 12.74
C VAL A 96 12.37 -19.20 11.90
N ALA A 97 12.42 -20.35 12.58
CA ALA A 97 12.52 -21.62 11.89
C ALA A 97 11.23 -21.97 11.12
N ALA A 98 11.37 -22.60 9.96
CA ALA A 98 10.26 -23.10 9.14
C ALA A 98 9.23 -23.94 9.92
N SER A 99 9.70 -24.65 10.96
CA SER A 99 8.82 -25.48 11.78
C SER A 99 7.82 -24.72 12.66
N VAL A 100 7.97 -23.41 12.83
CA VAL A 100 7.09 -22.59 13.69
C VAL A 100 6.08 -21.77 12.90
N HIS A 101 6.32 -21.52 11.62
CA HIS A 101 5.34 -20.97 10.70
C HIS A 101 4.95 -22.04 9.67
N GLY A 102 3.73 -22.08 9.27
CA GLY A 102 3.21 -23.09 8.35
C GLY A 102 2.59 -22.43 7.14
N GLN A 103 1.97 -23.25 6.33
CA GLN A 103 1.30 -22.86 5.12
C GLN A 103 0.27 -21.74 5.36
N SER A 104 0.37 -20.69 4.58
CA SER A 104 -0.56 -19.55 4.59
C SER A 104 -0.76 -18.94 5.98
N THR A 105 0.31 -18.88 6.77
CA THR A 105 0.29 -18.23 8.08
C THR A 105 1.04 -16.90 8.04
N ALA A 106 0.55 -15.93 8.81
CA ALA A 106 1.27 -14.67 9.02
C ALA A 106 2.17 -14.78 10.25
N CYS A 107 3.34 -14.22 10.15
CA CYS A 107 4.26 -14.00 11.26
C CYS A 107 4.43 -12.49 11.48
N GLU A 108 4.16 -12.03 12.68
CA GLU A 108 4.57 -10.69 13.12
C GLU A 108 5.81 -10.77 13.98
N TYR A 109 6.64 -9.74 13.92
CA TYR A 109 7.82 -9.67 14.78
C TYR A 109 8.26 -8.23 15.06
N TYR A 110 9.05 -8.08 16.12
CA TYR A 110 9.80 -6.89 16.46
C TYR A 110 11.10 -7.25 17.14
N ILE A 111 12.08 -6.34 17.10
CA ILE A 111 13.37 -6.50 17.77
C ILE A 111 13.40 -5.59 18.99
N ALA A 112 13.93 -6.11 20.11
CA ALA A 112 14.27 -5.33 21.28
C ALA A 112 15.77 -5.44 21.56
N ALA A 113 16.42 -4.30 21.79
CA ALA A 113 17.85 -4.24 22.09
C ALA A 113 18.07 -3.45 23.39
N SER A 114 18.96 -3.96 24.25
CA SER A 114 19.31 -3.36 25.53
C SER A 114 20.81 -3.07 25.62
N ASP A 115 21.17 -1.96 26.26
CA ASP A 115 22.55 -1.67 26.63
C ASP A 115 22.98 -2.43 27.91
N ASP A 116 24.21 -2.21 28.33
CA ASP A 116 24.75 -2.82 29.56
C ASP A 116 24.50 -1.99 30.83
N GLY A 117 23.89 -0.81 30.70
CA GLY A 117 23.58 0.10 31.79
C GLY A 117 24.81 0.70 32.51
N VAL A 118 26.01 0.53 31.97
CA VAL A 118 27.26 0.96 32.66
C VAL A 118 27.35 2.46 32.73
N ASP A 119 26.95 3.16 31.69
CA ASP A 119 27.14 4.63 31.57
C ASP A 119 26.22 5.45 32.49
N GLN A 120 25.05 4.90 32.86
CA GLN A 120 24.05 5.62 33.66
C GLN A 120 23.50 4.84 34.86
N ASN A 121 24.07 3.67 35.19
CA ASN A 121 23.54 2.73 36.18
C ASN A 121 22.07 2.31 35.90
N GLU A 122 21.64 2.35 34.65
CA GLU A 122 20.31 1.98 34.22
C GLU A 122 20.36 1.35 32.82
N ILE A 123 19.84 0.14 32.68
CA ILE A 123 19.68 -0.54 31.39
C ILE A 123 18.59 0.17 30.61
N LYS A 124 18.91 0.58 29.38
CA LYS A 124 17.93 1.16 28.46
C LYS A 124 17.64 0.18 27.32
N THR A 125 16.40 0.18 26.90
CA THR A 125 15.92 -0.73 25.86
C THR A 125 15.20 0.06 24.78
N SER A 126 15.53 -0.22 23.53
CA SER A 126 14.78 0.21 22.36
C SER A 126 14.01 -0.94 21.72
N LYS A 127 13.03 -0.61 20.90
CA LYS A 127 12.25 -1.57 20.11
C LYS A 127 12.07 -1.06 18.70
N PHE A 128 12.11 -1.96 17.73
CA PHE A 128 11.86 -1.63 16.35
C PHE A 128 10.92 -2.67 15.70
N PRO A 129 9.84 -2.25 15.01
CA PRO A 129 9.35 -0.88 14.95
C PRO A 129 8.84 -0.38 16.32
N ASP A 130 8.39 0.88 16.41
CA ASP A 130 7.69 1.35 17.62
C ASP A 130 6.36 0.63 17.76
N ILE A 131 6.31 -0.32 18.70
CA ILE A 131 5.13 -1.16 18.92
C ILE A 131 4.02 -0.51 19.75
N ASN A 132 4.22 0.70 20.25
CA ASN A 132 3.24 1.37 21.09
C ASN A 132 1.94 1.70 20.32
N ASN A 133 2.04 1.82 18.98
CA ASN A 133 0.91 2.07 18.09
C ASN A 133 0.35 0.79 17.44
N GLY A 134 0.76 -0.39 17.88
CA GLY A 134 0.32 -1.66 17.32
C GLY A 134 0.97 -2.02 15.97
N ASN A 135 2.03 -1.32 15.58
CA ASN A 135 2.76 -1.59 14.35
C ASN A 135 3.84 -2.65 14.59
N TYR A 136 3.93 -3.59 13.68
CA TYR A 136 4.93 -4.66 13.70
C TYR A 136 5.54 -4.81 12.30
N LEU A 137 6.66 -5.52 12.21
CA LEU A 137 7.14 -6.10 10.97
C LEU A 137 6.48 -7.47 10.79
N GLY A 138 6.44 -7.96 9.55
CA GLY A 138 5.85 -9.28 9.34
C GLY A 138 6.06 -9.83 7.94
N PHE A 139 5.57 -11.06 7.76
CA PHE A 139 5.52 -11.75 6.48
C PHE A 139 4.39 -12.77 6.48
N TRP A 140 3.92 -13.12 5.28
CA TRP A 140 3.10 -14.29 5.03
C TRP A 140 4.00 -15.42 4.57
N SER A 141 3.78 -16.63 5.08
CA SER A 141 4.35 -17.83 4.51
C SER A 141 3.50 -18.26 3.34
N ILE A 142 4.06 -18.28 2.14
CA ILE A 142 3.33 -18.53 0.90
C ILE A 142 3.68 -19.89 0.30
N GLU A 143 2.71 -20.48 -0.43
CA GLU A 143 2.88 -21.82 -1.03
C GLU A 143 3.35 -21.73 -2.49
N ASP A 144 2.71 -20.93 -3.31
CA ASP A 144 2.85 -20.94 -4.77
C ASP A 144 3.28 -19.59 -5.40
N GLY A 145 3.93 -18.72 -4.64
CA GLY A 145 4.32 -17.40 -5.09
C GLY A 145 3.44 -16.30 -4.51
N ILE A 146 3.97 -15.09 -4.54
CA ILE A 146 3.32 -13.93 -3.95
C ILE A 146 2.22 -13.39 -4.87
N SER A 147 1.07 -13.04 -4.27
CA SER A 147 -0.04 -12.39 -4.97
C SER A 147 -0.10 -10.89 -4.66
N VAL A 148 -0.89 -10.13 -5.43
CA VAL A 148 -1.19 -8.73 -5.12
C VAL A 148 -1.80 -8.61 -3.73
N ALA A 149 -2.73 -9.50 -3.38
CA ALA A 149 -3.36 -9.50 -2.06
C ALA A 149 -2.38 -9.73 -0.90
N ASN A 150 -1.36 -10.56 -1.09
CA ASN A 150 -0.32 -10.71 -0.07
C ASN A 150 0.47 -9.42 0.16
N ILE A 151 0.68 -8.64 -0.90
CA ILE A 151 1.43 -7.38 -0.85
C ILE A 151 0.58 -6.29 -0.22
N GLN A 152 -0.67 -6.16 -0.63
CA GLN A 152 -1.57 -5.10 -0.19
C GLN A 152 -2.07 -5.29 1.23
N TYR A 153 -2.38 -6.52 1.63
CA TYR A 153 -2.97 -6.76 2.93
C TYR A 153 -1.98 -6.49 4.07
N SER A 154 -2.34 -5.55 4.93
CA SER A 154 -1.63 -5.26 6.17
C SER A 154 -2.60 -5.34 7.36
N PRO A 155 -2.32 -6.20 8.37
CA PRO A 155 -3.15 -6.27 9.56
C PRO A 155 -2.84 -5.15 10.57
N TRP A 156 -1.91 -4.26 10.25
CA TRP A 156 -1.42 -3.23 11.17
C TRP A 156 -2.06 -1.87 10.89
N PRO A 157 -2.25 -1.03 11.93
CA PRO A 157 -2.83 0.31 11.77
C PRO A 157 -2.03 1.24 10.85
N SER A 158 -0.78 0.91 10.55
CA SER A 158 0.06 1.67 9.62
C SER A 158 -0.38 1.54 8.16
N GLY A 159 -1.07 0.46 7.80
CA GLY A 159 -1.33 0.09 6.42
C GLY A 159 -0.08 -0.34 5.61
N VAL A 160 1.11 -0.30 6.21
CA VAL A 160 2.38 -0.60 5.51
C VAL A 160 2.43 -2.06 5.11
N SER A 161 2.76 -2.31 3.84
CA SER A 161 2.92 -3.66 3.31
C SER A 161 3.98 -4.46 4.09
N PRO A 162 3.73 -5.76 4.38
CA PRO A 162 4.76 -6.63 4.97
C PRO A 162 5.95 -6.91 4.04
N TYR A 163 5.88 -6.50 2.78
CA TYR A 163 6.89 -6.77 1.75
C TYR A 163 7.61 -5.52 1.25
N VAL A 164 7.51 -4.40 1.97
CA VAL A 164 8.29 -3.19 1.64
C VAL A 164 9.77 -3.57 1.49
N ASP A 165 10.40 -3.00 0.47
CA ASP A 165 11.78 -3.25 0.03
C ASP A 165 12.04 -4.62 -0.63
N CYS A 166 11.07 -5.53 -0.69
CA CYS A 166 11.20 -6.80 -1.39
C CYS A 166 11.03 -6.64 -2.92
N TYR A 167 11.85 -7.36 -3.68
CA TYR A 167 11.60 -7.57 -5.10
C TYR A 167 10.65 -8.76 -5.28
N VAL A 168 9.58 -8.52 -6.02
CA VAL A 168 8.51 -9.48 -6.24
C VAL A 168 8.18 -9.63 -7.71
N SER A 169 7.61 -10.79 -8.08
CA SER A 169 7.01 -11.00 -9.39
C SER A 169 5.54 -11.32 -9.22
N ILE A 170 4.67 -10.49 -9.82
CA ILE A 170 3.22 -10.59 -9.72
C ILE A 170 2.57 -10.48 -11.10
N ALA A 171 1.33 -10.92 -11.21
CA ALA A 171 0.55 -10.80 -12.44
C ALA A 171 -0.83 -10.19 -12.17
N GLY A 172 -1.36 -9.51 -13.17
CA GLY A 172 -2.68 -8.91 -13.13
C GLY A 172 -3.07 -8.30 -14.47
N ILE A 173 -4.29 -7.81 -14.55
CA ILE A 173 -4.82 -7.15 -15.75
C ILE A 173 -4.72 -5.64 -15.54
N VAL A 174 -4.13 -4.94 -16.50
CA VAL A 174 -3.97 -3.48 -16.49
C VAL A 174 -5.34 -2.80 -16.47
N THR A 175 -5.56 -1.96 -15.47
CA THR A 175 -6.79 -1.19 -15.26
C THR A 175 -6.61 0.30 -15.52
N VAL A 176 -5.37 0.79 -15.44
CA VAL A 176 -4.95 2.15 -15.79
C VAL A 176 -3.74 2.06 -16.70
N ASP A 177 -3.80 2.68 -17.86
CA ASP A 177 -2.70 2.73 -18.82
C ASP A 177 -2.00 4.10 -18.82
N SER A 178 -0.95 4.21 -19.64
CA SER A 178 -0.14 5.44 -19.69
C SER A 178 -0.87 6.66 -20.28
N VAL A 179 -2.04 6.47 -20.87
CA VAL A 179 -2.87 7.56 -21.42
C VAL A 179 -3.75 8.16 -20.33
N ASP A 180 -4.04 7.39 -19.28
CA ASP A 180 -4.93 7.80 -18.21
C ASP A 180 -4.29 8.79 -17.23
N TYR A 181 -2.96 8.85 -17.12
CA TYR A 181 -2.26 9.78 -16.24
C TYR A 181 -1.76 11.04 -16.97
N LEU A 182 -1.85 12.17 -16.30
CA LEU A 182 -1.24 13.42 -16.75
C LEU A 182 0.25 13.23 -17.04
N SER A 183 0.62 13.51 -18.28
CA SER A 183 1.99 13.43 -18.74
C SER A 183 2.87 14.43 -17.98
N GLY A 184 3.76 13.94 -17.15
CA GLY A 184 4.87 14.74 -16.65
C GLY A 184 5.34 14.44 -15.25
N SER A 185 4.61 13.70 -14.43
CA SER A 185 5.06 13.46 -13.06
C SER A 185 5.06 11.99 -12.64
N TYR A 186 4.19 11.15 -13.19
CA TYR A 186 4.08 9.75 -12.78
C TYR A 186 3.58 8.90 -13.94
N ASN A 187 4.46 8.13 -14.57
CA ASN A 187 4.07 7.05 -15.48
C ASN A 187 3.62 5.84 -14.65
N SER A 188 2.57 6.01 -13.86
CA SER A 188 2.03 4.92 -13.06
C SER A 188 0.96 4.20 -13.84
N TYR A 189 1.08 2.89 -13.89
CA TYR A 189 0.03 1.98 -14.31
C TYR A 189 -0.69 1.47 -13.06
N ALA A 190 -1.91 0.98 -13.21
CA ALA A 190 -2.53 0.12 -12.21
C ALA A 190 -2.91 -1.20 -12.84
N MET A 191 -2.88 -2.26 -12.06
CA MET A 191 -3.40 -3.57 -12.44
C MET A 191 -4.17 -4.18 -11.29
N GLN A 192 -5.03 -5.14 -11.63
CA GLN A 192 -5.83 -5.87 -10.69
C GLN A 192 -5.76 -7.36 -11.00
N SER A 193 -5.49 -8.18 -10.00
CA SER A 193 -5.38 -9.62 -10.18
C SER A 193 -6.72 -10.33 -10.20
N GLU A 194 -7.70 -9.85 -9.42
CA GLU A 194 -9.04 -10.41 -9.27
C GLU A 194 -10.05 -9.29 -9.00
N SER A 195 -11.36 -9.59 -9.05
CA SER A 195 -12.42 -8.63 -8.70
C SER A 195 -12.79 -8.76 -7.22
N GLU A 196 -11.82 -8.57 -6.35
CA GLU A 196 -11.94 -8.67 -4.88
C GLU A 196 -11.15 -7.55 -4.20
N GLN A 197 -11.40 -7.33 -2.92
CA GLN A 197 -10.59 -6.42 -2.10
C GLN A 197 -9.11 -6.88 -2.09
N TRP A 198 -8.17 -5.94 -1.89
CA TRP A 198 -6.74 -6.20 -1.84
C TRP A 198 -6.12 -6.69 -3.17
N SER A 199 -6.86 -6.66 -4.28
CA SER A 199 -6.42 -7.23 -5.55
C SER A 199 -5.84 -6.21 -6.53
N GLY A 200 -5.94 -4.93 -6.24
CA GLY A 200 -5.43 -3.83 -7.07
C GLY A 200 -4.08 -3.33 -6.59
N ILE A 201 -3.21 -2.89 -7.50
CA ILE A 201 -1.92 -2.29 -7.17
C ILE A 201 -1.43 -1.37 -8.27
N PHE A 202 -0.82 -0.25 -7.88
CA PHE A 202 -0.11 0.64 -8.80
C PHE A 202 1.32 0.15 -9.05
N PHE A 203 1.83 0.41 -10.24
CA PHE A 203 3.22 0.12 -10.57
C PHE A 203 3.83 1.14 -11.52
N ASP A 204 5.14 1.38 -11.38
CA ASP A 204 5.89 2.24 -12.29
C ASP A 204 7.34 1.75 -12.53
N GLY A 205 7.99 2.35 -13.52
CA GLY A 205 9.35 2.04 -13.91
C GLY A 205 9.81 2.97 -15.05
N GLU A 206 11.13 3.05 -15.28
CA GLU A 206 11.70 4.02 -16.21
C GLU A 206 11.36 3.73 -17.68
N ASP A 207 11.38 2.48 -18.12
CA ASP A 207 11.24 2.07 -19.52
C ASP A 207 10.09 1.08 -19.71
N LEU A 208 8.92 1.37 -19.16
CA LEU A 208 7.75 0.51 -19.31
C LEU A 208 7.25 0.51 -20.77
N PRO A 209 6.85 -0.65 -21.33
CA PRO A 209 6.21 -0.70 -22.64
C PRO A 209 4.86 0.05 -22.58
N GLY A 210 4.38 0.50 -23.74
CA GLY A 210 3.02 1.02 -23.84
C GLY A 210 2.01 -0.10 -23.59
N LEU A 211 1.45 -0.13 -22.37
CA LEU A 211 0.41 -1.06 -21.97
C LEU A 211 -0.96 -0.42 -22.16
N SER A 212 -1.96 -1.25 -22.42
CA SER A 212 -3.36 -0.83 -22.56
C SER A 212 -4.23 -1.47 -21.49
N ARG A 213 -5.31 -0.82 -21.12
CA ARG A 213 -6.34 -1.43 -20.26
C ARG A 213 -6.78 -2.78 -20.85
N GLY A 214 -6.80 -3.82 -20.04
CA GLY A 214 -7.12 -5.18 -20.46
C GLY A 214 -5.91 -6.03 -20.91
N ASP A 215 -4.71 -5.49 -20.89
CA ASP A 215 -3.50 -6.32 -21.03
C ASP A 215 -3.27 -7.08 -19.71
N GLU A 216 -3.20 -8.39 -19.77
CA GLU A 216 -2.72 -9.22 -18.67
C GLU A 216 -1.20 -9.22 -18.69
N VAL A 217 -0.59 -8.80 -17.59
CA VAL A 217 0.87 -8.66 -17.50
C VAL A 217 1.43 -9.41 -16.31
N SER A 218 2.66 -9.88 -16.47
CA SER A 218 3.53 -10.28 -15.35
C SER A 218 4.63 -9.24 -15.24
N ILE A 219 4.81 -8.69 -14.04
CA ILE A 219 5.82 -7.67 -13.75
C ILE A 219 6.75 -8.13 -12.64
N THR A 220 8.00 -7.65 -12.66
CA THR A 220 8.95 -7.81 -11.56
C THR A 220 9.44 -6.44 -11.15
N GLY A 221 9.29 -6.11 -9.88
CA GLY A 221 9.69 -4.82 -9.33
C GLY A 221 9.79 -4.84 -7.81
N LYS A 222 10.05 -3.70 -7.22
CA LYS A 222 10.25 -3.52 -5.79
C LYS A 222 8.98 -2.99 -5.12
N VAL A 223 8.56 -3.61 -4.04
CA VAL A 223 7.44 -3.10 -3.21
C VAL A 223 7.93 -1.88 -2.44
N ILE A 224 7.20 -0.79 -2.55
CA ILE A 224 7.46 0.44 -1.79
C ILE A 224 6.16 1.00 -1.20
N GLU A 225 6.33 1.84 -0.17
CA GLU A 225 5.28 2.73 0.31
C GLU A 225 5.55 4.14 -0.21
N TYR A 226 4.64 4.68 -1.00
CA TYR A 226 4.77 6.02 -1.56
C TYR A 226 3.68 6.94 -0.99
N TYR A 227 4.04 7.76 0.00
CA TYR A 227 3.12 8.62 0.75
C TYR A 227 1.91 7.90 1.36
N GLY A 228 2.09 6.62 1.73
CA GLY A 228 1.07 5.78 2.34
C GLY A 228 0.23 4.99 1.34
N SER A 229 0.65 4.92 0.08
CA SER A 229 0.12 4.01 -0.93
C SER A 229 1.14 2.92 -1.23
N THR A 230 0.72 1.67 -1.15
CA THR A 230 1.54 0.51 -1.49
C THR A 230 1.61 0.35 -3.00
N LYS A 231 2.81 0.29 -3.56
CA LYS A 231 3.00 0.15 -5.02
C LYS A 231 4.24 -0.66 -5.38
N ILE A 232 4.33 -1.07 -6.65
CA ILE A 232 5.53 -1.67 -7.22
C ILE A 232 6.30 -0.59 -7.97
N ASP A 233 7.52 -0.33 -7.54
CA ASP A 233 8.44 0.61 -8.16
C ASP A 233 9.60 -0.10 -8.83
N SER A 234 10.35 0.65 -9.65
CA SER A 234 11.56 0.15 -10.31
C SER A 234 11.30 -1.16 -11.07
N VAL A 235 10.16 -1.23 -11.75
CA VAL A 235 9.80 -2.40 -12.55
C VAL A 235 10.88 -2.66 -13.60
N SER A 236 11.52 -3.81 -13.48
CA SER A 236 12.68 -4.23 -14.30
C SER A 236 12.31 -5.21 -15.40
N SER A 237 11.12 -5.80 -15.32
CA SER A 237 10.62 -6.76 -16.32
C SER A 237 9.11 -6.64 -16.44
N VAL A 238 8.63 -6.59 -17.67
CA VAL A 238 7.21 -6.66 -18.03
C VAL A 238 7.02 -7.67 -19.13
N THR A 239 6.10 -8.60 -18.96
CA THR A 239 5.70 -9.56 -19.98
C THR A 239 4.19 -9.49 -20.16
N VAL A 240 3.73 -9.16 -21.37
CA VAL A 240 2.30 -9.24 -21.72
C VAL A 240 1.94 -10.71 -21.95
N LEU A 241 1.04 -11.22 -21.13
CA LEU A 241 0.58 -12.62 -21.17
C LEU A 241 -0.60 -12.80 -22.13
N SER A 242 -1.55 -11.87 -22.09
CA SER A 242 -2.70 -11.82 -23.00
C SER A 242 -3.24 -10.40 -23.11
N THR A 243 -4.17 -10.14 -24.02
CA THR A 243 -4.75 -8.81 -24.27
C THR A 243 -6.26 -8.89 -24.41
N GLY A 244 -6.95 -7.75 -24.18
CA GLY A 244 -8.41 -7.66 -24.32
C GLY A 244 -9.18 -8.33 -23.18
N ASN A 245 -8.56 -8.50 -22.04
CA ASN A 245 -9.21 -9.02 -20.85
C ASN A 245 -10.14 -7.97 -20.22
N ILE A 246 -11.13 -8.42 -19.47
CA ILE A 246 -12.08 -7.56 -18.79
C ILE A 246 -11.89 -7.72 -17.28
N VAL A 247 -11.68 -6.62 -16.59
CA VAL A 247 -11.75 -6.53 -15.13
C VAL A 247 -13.13 -6.01 -14.78
N LEU A 248 -13.86 -6.76 -13.98
CA LEU A 248 -15.13 -6.29 -13.43
C LEU A 248 -14.84 -5.38 -12.22
N PRO A 249 -15.39 -4.16 -12.17
CA PRO A 249 -15.24 -3.31 -11.00
C PRO A 249 -15.91 -3.94 -9.78
N LEU A 250 -15.38 -3.67 -8.60
CA LEU A 250 -16.04 -4.00 -7.34
C LEU A 250 -17.23 -3.08 -7.14
N ASP A 251 -18.42 -3.67 -6.94
CA ASP A 251 -19.64 -2.93 -6.59
C ASP A 251 -19.63 -2.63 -5.09
N VAL A 252 -19.50 -1.35 -4.75
CA VAL A 252 -19.27 -0.88 -3.37
C VAL A 252 -20.16 0.31 -3.06
N GLY A 253 -20.41 0.55 -1.76
CA GLY A 253 -21.10 1.74 -1.30
C GLY A 253 -20.14 2.93 -1.06
N THR A 254 -20.66 4.16 -1.13
CA THR A 254 -19.85 5.34 -0.78
C THR A 254 -19.40 5.32 0.68
N ALA A 255 -20.14 4.62 1.56
CA ALA A 255 -19.76 4.43 2.96
C ALA A 255 -18.50 3.58 3.13
N ASP A 256 -18.30 2.57 2.28
CA ASP A 256 -17.12 1.69 2.32
C ASP A 256 -15.86 2.42 1.87
N LEU A 257 -16.03 3.39 0.97
CA LEU A 257 -14.95 4.20 0.39
C LEU A 257 -14.72 5.53 1.13
N ALA A 258 -15.47 5.81 2.18
CA ALA A 258 -15.30 7.04 2.94
C ALA A 258 -13.97 7.04 3.71
N GLN A 259 -13.40 8.23 3.91
CA GLN A 259 -12.12 8.41 4.62
C GLN A 259 -12.11 7.76 6.01
N ASP A 260 -13.26 7.76 6.69
CA ASP A 260 -13.42 7.23 8.05
C ASP A 260 -14.08 5.83 8.06
N SER A 261 -14.10 5.12 6.93
CA SER A 261 -14.59 3.73 6.90
C SER A 261 -13.65 2.80 7.66
N ASP A 262 -14.13 1.60 8.00
CA ASP A 262 -13.34 0.65 8.78
C ASP A 262 -12.11 0.13 8.02
N GLU A 263 -12.21 -0.06 6.70
CA GLU A 263 -11.15 -0.65 5.86
C GLU A 263 -11.07 -0.03 4.45
N PRO A 264 -10.90 1.30 4.27
CA PRO A 264 -10.80 1.87 2.93
C PRO A 264 -9.54 1.39 2.20
N GLU A 265 -8.48 1.06 2.92
CA GLU A 265 -7.22 0.50 2.41
C GLU A 265 -7.44 -0.75 1.55
N SER A 266 -8.44 -1.57 1.87
CA SER A 266 -8.71 -2.81 1.16
C SER A 266 -9.11 -2.62 -0.32
N TYR A 267 -9.52 -1.41 -0.68
CA TYR A 267 -9.89 -1.06 -2.06
C TYR A 267 -8.77 -0.32 -2.80
N GLU A 268 -7.65 0.00 -2.15
CA GLU A 268 -6.55 0.72 -2.79
C GLU A 268 -6.04 -0.01 -4.05
N GLY A 269 -5.91 0.74 -5.15
CA GLY A 269 -5.54 0.20 -6.46
C GLY A 269 -6.63 -0.55 -7.20
N CYS A 270 -7.77 -0.85 -6.55
CA CYS A 270 -8.87 -1.58 -7.17
C CYS A 270 -9.73 -0.69 -8.07
N LEU A 271 -10.23 -1.27 -9.14
CA LEU A 271 -11.31 -0.71 -9.94
C LEU A 271 -12.63 -0.91 -9.18
N VAL A 272 -13.28 0.18 -8.80
CA VAL A 272 -14.54 0.18 -8.05
C VAL A 272 -15.67 0.80 -8.87
N VAL A 273 -16.91 0.49 -8.53
CA VAL A 273 -18.11 1.15 -9.06
C VAL A 273 -19.09 1.43 -7.93
N VAL A 274 -19.65 2.63 -7.93
CA VAL A 274 -20.73 3.06 -7.03
C VAL A 274 -21.95 3.40 -7.87
N SER A 275 -23.13 3.00 -7.44
CA SER A 275 -24.38 3.14 -8.19
C SER A 275 -25.34 4.14 -7.53
N ASN A 276 -26.17 4.81 -8.34
CA ASN A 276 -27.23 5.73 -7.91
C ASN A 276 -26.73 6.84 -6.98
N VAL A 277 -25.69 7.53 -7.39
CA VAL A 277 -25.03 8.55 -6.57
C VAL A 277 -25.51 9.97 -6.87
N THR A 278 -25.41 10.81 -5.86
CA THR A 278 -25.68 12.25 -5.96
C THR A 278 -24.41 13.03 -5.64
N VAL A 279 -24.08 14.01 -6.48
CA VAL A 279 -22.98 14.94 -6.23
C VAL A 279 -23.32 15.80 -5.01
N THR A 280 -22.45 15.82 -4.01
CA THR A 280 -22.69 16.59 -2.78
C THR A 280 -21.95 17.91 -2.74
N SER A 281 -20.77 17.96 -3.31
CA SER A 281 -19.96 19.18 -3.46
C SER A 281 -19.04 19.09 -4.65
N VAL A 282 -18.68 20.23 -5.22
CA VAL A 282 -17.63 20.37 -6.24
C VAL A 282 -16.67 21.45 -5.75
N ASN A 283 -15.40 21.11 -5.63
CA ASN A 283 -14.32 21.98 -5.20
C ASN A 283 -13.38 22.29 -6.36
N THR A 284 -12.24 22.90 -6.09
CA THR A 284 -11.28 23.27 -7.15
C THR A 284 -10.52 22.07 -7.70
N TYR A 285 -10.28 21.05 -6.88
CA TYR A 285 -9.41 19.91 -7.20
C TYR A 285 -10.07 18.55 -6.98
N ASP A 286 -11.25 18.52 -6.38
CA ASP A 286 -11.99 17.32 -6.06
C ASP A 286 -13.49 17.58 -6.04
N TRP A 287 -14.26 16.53 -6.02
CA TRP A 287 -15.70 16.56 -5.83
C TRP A 287 -16.13 15.39 -4.93
N SER A 288 -17.36 15.41 -4.48
CA SER A 288 -17.84 14.34 -3.58
C SER A 288 -19.16 13.81 -4.05
N ILE A 289 -19.36 12.52 -3.88
CA ILE A 289 -20.61 11.83 -4.16
C ILE A 289 -21.10 11.08 -2.92
N LYS A 290 -22.39 10.80 -2.88
CA LYS A 290 -23.01 9.89 -1.92
C LYS A 290 -24.10 9.07 -2.57
N ASP A 291 -24.26 7.85 -2.10
CA ASP A 291 -25.40 6.98 -2.36
C ASP A 291 -26.51 7.15 -1.30
N ASP A 292 -27.39 6.18 -1.15
CA ASP A 292 -28.49 6.19 -0.18
C ASP A 292 -28.04 5.97 1.28
N SER A 293 -26.78 5.60 1.52
CA SER A 293 -26.17 5.58 2.86
C SER A 293 -26.04 6.98 3.48
N ASN A 294 -26.04 8.03 2.65
CA ASN A 294 -25.77 9.41 2.99
C ASN A 294 -24.36 9.70 3.54
N ILE A 295 -23.43 8.78 3.38
CA ILE A 295 -22.01 8.97 3.66
C ILE A 295 -21.32 9.30 2.35
N SER A 296 -20.50 10.36 2.32
CA SER A 296 -19.83 10.78 1.09
C SER A 296 -18.45 10.18 0.97
N CYS A 297 -18.05 9.81 -0.25
CA CYS A 297 -16.66 9.58 -0.63
C CYS A 297 -16.15 10.68 -1.58
N LEU A 298 -14.84 10.83 -1.65
CA LEU A 298 -14.18 11.78 -2.55
C LEU A 298 -13.95 11.21 -3.93
N MET A 299 -13.96 12.10 -4.90
CA MET A 299 -13.67 11.86 -6.30
C MET A 299 -12.55 12.78 -6.76
N ASP A 300 -11.80 12.35 -7.74
CA ASP A 300 -10.72 13.14 -8.35
C ASP A 300 -10.72 12.96 -9.87
N ASP A 301 -10.23 13.95 -10.60
CA ASP A 301 -10.14 13.97 -12.06
C ASP A 301 -8.69 14.16 -12.57
N ASP A 302 -7.70 13.80 -11.75
CA ASP A 302 -6.27 13.90 -12.07
C ASP A 302 -5.83 13.01 -13.26
N MET A 303 -6.72 12.21 -13.83
CA MET A 303 -6.45 11.44 -15.05
C MET A 303 -6.46 12.36 -16.28
N ALA A 304 -5.48 12.16 -17.18
CA ALA A 304 -5.25 13.02 -18.34
C ALA A 304 -6.48 13.22 -19.21
N THR A 305 -7.26 12.16 -19.44
CA THR A 305 -8.47 12.22 -20.27
C THR A 305 -9.56 13.06 -19.60
N MET A 306 -9.73 12.94 -18.30
CA MET A 306 -10.73 13.69 -17.55
C MET A 306 -10.38 15.18 -17.46
N GLU A 307 -9.11 15.49 -17.22
CA GLU A 307 -8.65 16.87 -17.18
C GLU A 307 -8.78 17.55 -18.55
N ALA A 308 -8.46 16.83 -19.63
CA ALA A 308 -8.62 17.35 -20.99
C ALA A 308 -10.08 17.67 -21.32
N ASP A 309 -11.01 16.87 -20.84
CA ASP A 309 -12.45 17.07 -21.06
C ASP A 309 -13.06 18.12 -20.11
N ASN A 310 -12.31 18.54 -19.08
CA ASN A 310 -12.74 19.52 -18.08
C ASN A 310 -14.12 19.20 -17.47
N TYR A 311 -14.38 17.91 -17.25
CA TYR A 311 -15.70 17.42 -16.84
C TYR A 311 -16.14 17.96 -15.47
N MET A 312 -15.22 18.07 -14.53
CA MET A 312 -15.54 18.57 -13.19
C MET A 312 -16.18 19.96 -13.23
N SER A 313 -15.82 20.80 -14.21
CA SER A 313 -16.42 22.13 -14.38
C SER A 313 -17.89 22.11 -14.80
N THR A 314 -18.40 20.96 -15.24
CA THR A 314 -19.81 20.80 -15.66
C THR A 314 -20.70 20.23 -14.56
N LEU A 315 -20.10 19.75 -13.44
CA LEU A 315 -20.83 19.18 -12.32
C LEU A 315 -21.39 20.27 -11.41
N GLU A 316 -22.60 20.03 -10.93
CA GLU A 316 -23.25 20.85 -9.90
C GLU A 316 -23.70 19.97 -8.71
N ALA A 317 -23.76 20.56 -7.53
CA ALA A 317 -24.31 19.86 -6.36
C ALA A 317 -25.77 19.49 -6.61
N ASN A 318 -26.14 18.26 -6.30
CA ASN A 318 -27.39 17.55 -6.56
C ASN A 318 -27.53 16.93 -7.95
N ASP A 319 -26.50 16.97 -8.80
CA ASP A 319 -26.49 16.14 -10.00
C ASP A 319 -26.55 14.67 -9.61
N MET A 320 -27.28 13.88 -10.38
CA MET A 320 -27.44 12.45 -10.17
C MET A 320 -26.71 11.69 -11.27
N LEU A 321 -25.89 10.73 -10.87
CA LEU A 321 -25.20 9.83 -11.77
C LEU A 321 -25.67 8.40 -11.51
N GLU A 322 -25.97 7.66 -12.58
CA GLU A 322 -26.44 6.28 -12.48
C GLU A 322 -25.36 5.37 -11.90
N THR A 323 -24.15 5.50 -12.42
CA THR A 323 -22.96 4.82 -11.91
C THR A 323 -21.74 5.72 -12.02
N VAL A 324 -20.81 5.53 -11.11
CA VAL A 324 -19.47 6.11 -11.18
C VAL A 324 -18.48 5.01 -10.91
N SER A 325 -17.54 4.79 -11.82
CA SER A 325 -16.43 3.86 -11.62
C SER A 325 -15.09 4.59 -11.67
N GLY A 326 -14.04 3.93 -11.23
CA GLY A 326 -12.69 4.47 -11.26
C GLY A 326 -11.75 3.66 -10.38
N ILE A 327 -10.49 4.05 -10.36
CA ILE A 327 -9.50 3.42 -9.48
C ILE A 327 -9.53 4.10 -8.12
N PHE A 328 -9.66 3.29 -7.07
CA PHE A 328 -9.58 3.82 -5.72
C PHE A 328 -8.13 4.05 -5.32
N ASN A 329 -7.79 5.25 -4.91
CA ASN A 329 -6.42 5.69 -4.69
C ASN A 329 -6.29 6.47 -3.39
N TYR A 330 -5.14 6.31 -2.73
CA TYR A 330 -4.73 7.16 -1.61
C TYR A 330 -3.69 8.17 -2.07
N SER A 331 -4.05 9.44 -2.07
CA SER A 331 -3.14 10.52 -2.44
C SER A 331 -3.42 11.79 -1.63
N PHE A 332 -2.37 12.57 -1.36
CA PHE A 332 -2.45 13.80 -0.54
C PHE A 332 -3.15 13.61 0.82
N GLY A 333 -3.05 12.39 1.40
CA GLY A 333 -3.61 12.08 2.71
C GLY A 333 -5.10 11.71 2.71
N THR A 334 -5.70 11.48 1.55
CA THR A 334 -7.12 11.15 1.39
C THR A 334 -7.34 10.00 0.40
N TYR A 335 -8.38 9.20 0.67
CA TYR A 335 -8.88 8.22 -0.29
C TYR A 335 -9.86 8.85 -1.25
N LYS A 336 -9.79 8.49 -2.53
CA LYS A 336 -10.67 9.01 -3.59
C LYS A 336 -10.80 8.01 -4.75
N ILE A 337 -11.90 8.09 -5.46
CA ILE A 337 -12.07 7.39 -6.73
C ILE A 337 -11.48 8.29 -7.83
N GLN A 338 -10.50 7.81 -8.54
CA GLN A 338 -9.91 8.43 -9.73
C GLN A 338 -10.66 7.96 -10.97
N VAL A 339 -11.45 8.84 -11.55
CA VAL A 339 -12.18 8.57 -12.78
C VAL A 339 -11.21 8.61 -13.97
N ARG A 340 -11.16 7.55 -14.78
CA ARG A 340 -10.18 7.39 -15.86
C ARG A 340 -10.60 8.11 -17.14
N ASP A 341 -11.91 8.09 -17.45
CA ASP A 341 -12.51 8.72 -18.62
C ASP A 341 -14.04 8.86 -18.46
N MET A 342 -14.70 9.43 -19.46
CA MET A 342 -16.14 9.65 -19.45
C MET A 342 -16.99 8.38 -19.42
N VAL A 343 -16.42 7.22 -19.79
CA VAL A 343 -17.14 5.93 -19.73
C VAL A 343 -17.33 5.50 -18.26
N ASP A 344 -16.40 5.85 -17.39
CA ASP A 344 -16.47 5.57 -15.95
C ASP A 344 -17.62 6.32 -15.25
N LEU A 345 -18.13 7.37 -15.87
CA LEU A 345 -19.24 8.16 -15.35
C LEU A 345 -20.58 7.70 -15.89
N GLY A 346 -20.83 6.45 -16.03
CA GLY A 346 -22.07 5.77 -16.40
C GLY A 346 -23.25 6.69 -16.68
N GLN A 347 -23.05 7.67 -17.56
CA GLN A 347 -24.08 8.59 -17.91
C GLN A 347 -25.14 7.83 -18.70
N GLY A 348 -26.33 7.86 -18.19
CA GLY A 348 -27.44 7.99 -19.10
C GLY A 348 -27.18 9.25 -19.92
N LEU A 349 -26.48 9.11 -21.05
CA LEU A 349 -26.32 10.16 -22.03
C LEU A 349 -27.74 10.56 -22.46
N THR A 350 -28.30 11.57 -21.84
CA THR A 350 -29.34 12.37 -22.47
C THR A 350 -28.64 13.21 -23.51
N ILE A 351 -28.17 12.56 -24.58
CA ILE A 351 -27.82 13.27 -25.79
C ILE A 351 -29.14 13.60 -26.46
N GLU A 352 -29.65 14.78 -26.21
CA GLU A 352 -30.45 15.49 -27.16
C GLU A 352 -29.52 16.03 -28.28
N ASP A 353 -28.96 15.13 -29.09
CA ASP A 353 -28.32 15.52 -30.35
C ASP A 353 -28.40 14.35 -31.35
N GLU A 354 -29.12 14.60 -32.43
CA GLU A 354 -29.54 13.66 -33.44
C GLU A 354 -28.43 13.23 -34.43
N ASP A 355 -27.15 13.46 -34.18
CA ASP A 355 -26.13 13.31 -35.22
C ASP A 355 -24.87 12.49 -34.93
N ILE A 356 -24.80 11.74 -33.87
CA ILE A 356 -23.69 10.80 -33.69
C ILE A 356 -24.25 9.38 -33.57
N GLY A 357 -23.97 8.55 -34.61
CA GLY A 357 -24.34 7.14 -34.65
C GLY A 357 -23.67 6.30 -33.55
N LEU A 358 -23.99 6.57 -32.31
CA LEU A 358 -23.58 5.78 -31.18
C LEU A 358 -24.52 4.59 -30.99
N VAL A 359 -23.90 3.42 -30.92
CA VAL A 359 -24.58 2.16 -30.63
C VAL A 359 -25.26 2.28 -29.27
N LYS A 360 -26.58 2.36 -29.27
CA LYS A 360 -27.37 2.31 -28.04
C LYS A 360 -27.15 0.95 -27.36
N GLY A 361 -26.73 1.02 -26.12
CA GLY A 361 -26.98 -0.03 -25.14
C GLY A 361 -25.93 -1.14 -25.10
N PHE A 362 -24.92 -0.99 -24.31
CA PHE A 362 -24.35 -2.13 -23.60
C PHE A 362 -25.00 -2.26 -22.23
N ALA A 363 -26.17 -2.84 -22.20
CA ALA A 363 -26.66 -3.48 -20.99
C ALA A 363 -25.92 -4.81 -20.90
N LEU A 364 -24.95 -4.91 -20.01
CA LEU A 364 -24.36 -6.20 -19.64
C LEU A 364 -25.39 -6.98 -18.82
N TYR A 365 -26.19 -7.80 -19.50
CA TYR A 365 -26.95 -8.85 -18.84
C TYR A 365 -26.11 -10.11 -18.85
N PRO A 366 -25.86 -10.74 -17.70
CA PRO A 366 -25.30 -12.07 -17.66
C PRO A 366 -26.39 -13.06 -18.11
N ASN A 367 -26.35 -13.49 -19.36
CA ASN A 367 -27.03 -14.67 -19.77
C ASN A 367 -26.04 -15.83 -19.66
N TYR A 368 -26.18 -16.61 -18.59
CA TYR A 368 -25.75 -18.00 -18.57
C TYR A 368 -26.98 -18.88 -18.38
N PRO A 369 -27.11 -19.97 -19.21
CA PRO A 369 -28.13 -21.00 -19.03
C PRO A 369 -27.82 -21.87 -17.83
#